data_593659b8c43a4ef6df0c3514eafca323
#
_entry.id   593659b8c43a4ef6df0c3514eafca323
#
_cell.length_a   1.000
_cell.length_b   1.000
_cell.length_c   1.000
_cell.angle_alpha   90.00
_cell.angle_beta   90.00
_cell.angle_gamma   90.00
#
_symmetry.space_group_name_H-M   'P 1'
#
loop_
_entity.id
_entity.type
_entity.pdbx_description
1 polymer ?
#
loop_
_entity_poly.entity_id
_entity_poly.type
_entity_poly.pdbx_seq_one_letter_code
_entity_poly.pdbx_strand_id
1 'polypeptide(L)'
;MIELLHVEKRYPNATPLKDVCAKIQDGEVIAVIGPSGTGKSTLLRCINRLETPTAGKIIVDGEDITAPGCSLSAVRRKMGMVFQSFNLFNHLTVIENVIAAPMDLKKASKNEAWKKGMRLLRTVGLGDRAYSYPDELSGGQKQRAAIARALAMDPSVILLDEPTSALDPTMVGEVQTVIRELTKLGKTMMIVTHEMAFAKAISTRVFYMDEGVIFEEGTPGQIFDHPQKEKTRRFIRRLKVLDLEISSRTYDFLAMMSSIAEYGVRNQLPPQLTGHIQLAFEELVHHLILPKLEKPAVRIAVEYAADEEKAVMTVLYGSEPFNPLLSGDTLSLSVIKGITQDQQYSENPAGPERNRITLMLQAQPSVSPVSSP
;
A
#
# COMPACT_ATOMS: atom_id res chain seq x y z
N MET A 1 -15.72 4.34 -18.84
CA MET A 1 -16.20 4.07 -17.45
C MET A 1 -16.06 2.58 -17.13
N ILE A 2 -15.60 2.22 -15.89
CA ILE A 2 -15.48 0.84 -15.43
C ILE A 2 -16.31 0.66 -14.16
N GLU A 3 -17.15 -0.39 -14.11
CA GLU A 3 -17.91 -0.76 -12.92
C GLU A 3 -17.54 -2.19 -12.50
N LEU A 4 -17.24 -2.34 -11.23
CA LEU A 4 -16.95 -3.61 -10.57
C LEU A 4 -18.11 -3.92 -9.64
N LEU A 5 -18.79 -5.04 -9.85
CA LEU A 5 -19.97 -5.44 -9.10
C LEU A 5 -19.73 -6.80 -8.45
N HIS A 6 -19.41 -6.79 -7.15
CA HIS A 6 -19.17 -7.99 -6.36
C HIS A 6 -18.14 -8.95 -6.97
N VAL A 7 -17.02 -8.36 -7.48
CA VAL A 7 -15.99 -9.14 -8.18
C VAL A 7 -15.24 -10.02 -7.20
N GLU A 8 -15.27 -11.32 -7.47
CA GLU A 8 -14.60 -12.35 -6.70
C GLU A 8 -13.62 -13.13 -7.57
N LYS A 9 -12.47 -13.49 -7.00
CA LYS A 9 -11.53 -14.43 -7.60
C LYS A 9 -11.04 -15.42 -6.58
N ARG A 10 -11.30 -16.72 -6.84
CA ARG A 10 -10.83 -17.85 -6.02
C ARG A 10 -9.85 -18.68 -6.82
N TYR A 11 -8.80 -19.10 -6.17
CA TYR A 11 -7.91 -20.19 -6.58
C TYR A 11 -8.04 -21.34 -5.58
N PRO A 12 -7.54 -22.55 -5.86
CA PRO A 12 -7.65 -23.67 -4.94
C PRO A 12 -7.19 -23.40 -3.52
N ASN A 13 -6.14 -22.58 -3.37
CA ASN A 13 -5.52 -22.30 -2.07
C ASN A 13 -5.60 -20.83 -1.62
N ALA A 14 -6.29 -19.97 -2.33
CA ALA A 14 -6.37 -18.54 -2.01
C ALA A 14 -7.59 -17.85 -2.62
N THR A 15 -8.11 -16.84 -1.93
CA THR A 15 -9.17 -15.96 -2.43
C THR A 15 -8.66 -14.51 -2.43
N PRO A 16 -7.87 -14.11 -3.44
CA PRO A 16 -7.29 -12.76 -3.49
C PRO A 16 -8.31 -11.65 -3.69
N LEU A 17 -9.49 -11.94 -4.28
CA LEU A 17 -10.61 -11.00 -4.35
C LEU A 17 -11.84 -11.69 -3.77
N LYS A 18 -12.44 -11.08 -2.73
CA LYS A 18 -13.61 -11.65 -2.03
C LYS A 18 -14.90 -10.96 -2.43
N ASP A 19 -14.89 -9.63 -2.44
CA ASP A 19 -16.06 -8.80 -2.77
C ASP A 19 -15.58 -7.40 -3.15
N VAL A 20 -15.24 -7.21 -4.42
CA VAL A 20 -14.72 -5.93 -4.90
C VAL A 20 -15.82 -5.19 -5.65
N CYS A 21 -16.24 -4.05 -5.10
CA CYS A 21 -17.20 -3.13 -5.69
C CYS A 21 -16.55 -1.76 -5.90
N ALA A 22 -16.61 -1.22 -7.12
CA ALA A 22 -16.14 0.13 -7.42
C ALA A 22 -16.75 0.65 -8.72
N LYS A 23 -16.82 1.97 -8.82
CA LYS A 23 -17.15 2.68 -10.08
C LYS A 23 -16.05 3.67 -10.40
N ILE A 24 -15.43 3.52 -11.56
CA ILE A 24 -14.30 4.35 -12.03
C ILE A 24 -14.81 5.17 -13.21
N GLN A 25 -14.74 6.47 -13.09
CA GLN A 25 -15.19 7.40 -14.13
C GLN A 25 -14.15 7.55 -15.23
N ASP A 26 -14.58 8.02 -16.40
CA ASP A 26 -13.65 8.32 -17.48
C ASP A 26 -12.69 9.44 -17.06
N GLY A 27 -11.41 9.26 -17.36
CA GLY A 27 -10.36 10.21 -17.03
C GLY A 27 -9.86 10.15 -15.58
N GLU A 28 -10.45 9.31 -14.70
CA GLU A 28 -9.90 9.11 -13.37
C GLU A 28 -8.54 8.38 -13.42
N VAL A 29 -7.65 8.78 -12.54
CA VAL A 29 -6.38 8.10 -12.26
C VAL A 29 -6.47 7.46 -10.89
N ILE A 30 -6.62 6.15 -10.85
CA ILE A 30 -6.76 5.37 -9.62
C ILE A 30 -5.39 4.80 -9.23
N ALA A 31 -4.86 5.17 -8.07
CA ALA A 31 -3.77 4.45 -7.45
C ALA A 31 -4.32 3.30 -6.59
N VAL A 32 -3.85 2.09 -6.83
CA VAL A 32 -4.21 0.89 -6.04
C VAL A 32 -3.03 0.54 -5.15
N ILE A 33 -3.22 0.69 -3.84
CA ILE A 33 -2.18 0.45 -2.83
C ILE A 33 -2.65 -0.59 -1.81
N GLY A 34 -1.74 -1.12 -1.01
CA GLY A 34 -2.04 -2.09 0.05
C GLY A 34 -0.93 -3.13 0.21
N PRO A 35 -1.00 -4.01 1.24
CA PRO A 35 -0.02 -5.06 1.49
C PRO A 35 0.15 -6.02 0.30
N SER A 36 1.30 -6.70 0.23
CA SER A 36 1.52 -7.75 -0.78
C SER A 36 0.52 -8.90 -0.59
N GLY A 37 0.06 -9.48 -1.71
CA GLY A 37 -0.89 -10.60 -1.67
C GLY A 37 -2.37 -10.23 -1.47
N THR A 38 -2.73 -8.95 -1.35
CA THR A 38 -4.13 -8.51 -1.13
C THR A 38 -4.99 -8.46 -2.39
N GLY A 39 -4.49 -8.93 -3.54
CA GLY A 39 -5.27 -9.05 -4.77
C GLY A 39 -5.16 -7.89 -5.75
N LYS A 40 -4.30 -6.90 -5.53
CA LYS A 40 -4.15 -5.70 -6.39
C LYS A 40 -3.89 -6.04 -7.86
N SER A 41 -2.84 -6.81 -8.14
CA SER A 41 -2.51 -7.26 -9.52
C SER A 41 -3.58 -8.19 -10.09
N THR A 42 -4.21 -9.03 -9.26
CA THR A 42 -5.32 -9.89 -9.66
C THR A 42 -6.52 -9.06 -10.12
N LEU A 43 -6.81 -7.95 -9.42
CA LEU A 43 -7.88 -7.02 -9.81
C LEU A 43 -7.62 -6.44 -11.20
N LEU A 44 -6.42 -5.91 -11.48
CA LEU A 44 -6.07 -5.40 -12.80
C LEU A 44 -6.19 -6.48 -13.88
N ARG A 45 -5.74 -7.70 -13.58
CA ARG A 45 -5.83 -8.84 -14.51
C ARG A 45 -7.26 -9.31 -14.73
N CYS A 46 -8.15 -9.15 -13.77
CA CYS A 46 -9.58 -9.40 -13.96
C CYS A 46 -10.23 -8.33 -14.85
N ILE A 47 -9.85 -7.05 -14.71
CA ILE A 47 -10.39 -5.95 -15.51
C ILE A 47 -10.05 -6.12 -17.00
N ASN A 48 -8.83 -6.55 -17.35
CA ASN A 48 -8.48 -6.82 -18.76
C ASN A 48 -8.76 -8.27 -19.20
N ARG A 49 -9.40 -9.07 -18.34
CA ARG A 49 -9.75 -10.47 -18.61
C ARG A 49 -8.55 -11.38 -18.92
N LEU A 50 -7.35 -11.04 -18.41
CA LEU A 50 -6.24 -12.00 -18.31
C LEU A 50 -6.54 -13.08 -17.26
N GLU A 51 -7.24 -12.68 -16.19
CA GLU A 51 -7.85 -13.58 -15.22
C GLU A 51 -9.37 -13.52 -15.32
N THR A 52 -10.03 -14.66 -15.29
CA THR A 52 -11.49 -14.70 -15.25
C THR A 52 -11.95 -14.61 -13.79
N PRO A 53 -12.81 -13.65 -13.43
CA PRO A 53 -13.44 -13.62 -12.12
C PRO A 53 -14.21 -14.93 -11.86
N THR A 54 -14.26 -15.36 -10.60
CA THR A 54 -15.03 -16.56 -10.19
C THR A 54 -16.50 -16.21 -10.01
N ALA A 55 -16.79 -14.98 -9.57
CA ALA A 55 -18.13 -14.45 -9.43
C ALA A 55 -18.12 -12.92 -9.62
N GLY A 56 -19.31 -12.33 -9.69
CA GLY A 56 -19.49 -10.89 -9.91
C GLY A 56 -19.43 -10.50 -11.38
N LYS A 57 -19.49 -9.18 -11.64
CA LYS A 57 -19.49 -8.62 -12.98
C LYS A 57 -18.49 -7.48 -13.10
N ILE A 58 -17.92 -7.35 -14.29
CA ILE A 58 -17.09 -6.21 -14.68
C ILE A 58 -17.71 -5.60 -15.93
N ILE A 59 -18.11 -4.34 -15.82
CA ILE A 59 -18.72 -3.59 -16.91
C ILE A 59 -17.73 -2.53 -17.38
N VAL A 60 -17.45 -2.48 -18.67
CA VAL A 60 -16.55 -1.50 -19.29
C VAL A 60 -17.30 -0.80 -20.42
N ASP A 61 -17.44 0.51 -20.32
CA ASP A 61 -18.19 1.34 -21.28
C ASP A 61 -19.62 0.80 -21.52
N GLY A 62 -20.28 0.32 -20.45
CA GLY A 62 -21.63 -0.23 -20.50
C GLY A 62 -21.73 -1.70 -20.98
N GLU A 63 -20.62 -2.33 -21.37
CA GLU A 63 -20.57 -3.72 -21.80
C GLU A 63 -20.12 -4.64 -20.65
N ASP A 64 -20.92 -5.65 -20.29
CA ASP A 64 -20.52 -6.69 -19.33
C ASP A 64 -19.46 -7.60 -19.96
N ILE A 65 -18.20 -7.36 -19.61
CA ILE A 65 -17.07 -8.12 -20.16
C ILE A 65 -16.93 -9.52 -19.53
N THR A 66 -17.71 -9.82 -18.50
CA THR A 66 -17.75 -11.16 -17.87
C THR A 66 -18.81 -12.06 -18.45
N ALA A 67 -19.72 -11.50 -19.24
CA ALA A 67 -20.82 -12.26 -19.87
C ALA A 67 -20.30 -13.33 -20.86
N PRO A 68 -21.01 -14.48 -20.98
CA PRO A 68 -20.72 -15.44 -22.00
C PRO A 68 -20.83 -14.81 -23.40
N GLY A 69 -19.85 -15.08 -24.28
CA GLY A 69 -19.83 -14.54 -25.65
C GLY A 69 -19.19 -13.15 -25.81
N CYS A 70 -18.75 -12.49 -24.73
CA CYS A 70 -18.00 -11.25 -24.83
C CYS A 70 -16.72 -11.46 -25.66
N SER A 71 -16.45 -10.54 -26.60
CA SER A 71 -15.23 -10.56 -27.40
C SER A 71 -14.04 -10.03 -26.62
N LEU A 72 -13.27 -10.94 -26.01
CA LEU A 72 -12.06 -10.59 -25.28
C LEU A 72 -11.07 -9.77 -26.11
N SER A 73 -10.97 -10.04 -27.40
CA SER A 73 -10.14 -9.30 -28.34
C SER A 73 -10.60 -7.84 -28.48
N ALA A 74 -11.91 -7.59 -28.53
CA ALA A 74 -12.48 -6.24 -28.58
C ALA A 74 -12.23 -5.48 -27.27
N VAL A 75 -12.44 -6.13 -26.11
CA VAL A 75 -12.18 -5.56 -24.78
C VAL A 75 -10.71 -5.17 -24.63
N ARG A 76 -9.78 -6.10 -24.91
CA ARG A 76 -8.34 -5.87 -24.75
C ARG A 76 -7.79 -4.79 -25.70
N ARG A 77 -8.42 -4.58 -26.86
CA ARG A 77 -8.04 -3.47 -27.75
C ARG A 77 -8.32 -2.08 -27.16
N LYS A 78 -9.31 -1.98 -26.26
CA LYS A 78 -9.64 -0.73 -25.55
C LYS A 78 -8.70 -0.47 -24.36
N MET A 79 -7.89 -1.46 -23.94
CA MET A 79 -7.08 -1.41 -22.73
C MET A 79 -5.60 -1.58 -23.05
N GLY A 80 -4.75 -0.70 -22.56
CA GLY A 80 -3.30 -0.86 -22.54
C GLY A 80 -2.87 -1.46 -21.20
N MET A 81 -2.14 -2.58 -21.21
CA MET A 81 -1.59 -3.19 -20.01
C MET A 81 -0.08 -3.10 -20.00
N VAL A 82 0.49 -2.60 -18.91
CA VAL A 82 1.92 -2.56 -18.62
C VAL A 82 2.18 -3.47 -17.43
N PHE A 83 3.07 -4.43 -17.60
CA PHE A 83 3.39 -5.44 -16.60
C PHE A 83 4.67 -5.07 -15.84
N GLN A 84 4.82 -5.65 -14.66
CA GLN A 84 6.05 -5.59 -13.87
C GLN A 84 7.28 -6.10 -14.64
N SER A 85 7.13 -7.15 -15.45
CA SER A 85 8.22 -7.85 -16.15
C SER A 85 8.41 -7.39 -17.62
N PHE A 86 8.10 -6.14 -17.96
CA PHE A 86 8.22 -5.54 -19.30
C PHE A 86 7.53 -6.30 -20.44
N ASN A 87 7.73 -7.61 -20.56
CA ASN A 87 7.15 -8.54 -21.54
C ASN A 87 7.37 -8.11 -23.00
N LEU A 88 8.53 -7.53 -23.33
CA LEU A 88 8.91 -7.24 -24.70
C LEU A 88 9.25 -8.52 -25.47
N PHE A 89 8.99 -8.52 -26.78
CA PHE A 89 9.40 -9.59 -27.67
C PHE A 89 10.89 -9.43 -28.00
N ASN A 90 11.75 -10.33 -27.50
CA ASN A 90 13.20 -10.22 -27.63
C ASN A 90 13.70 -10.32 -29.07
N HIS A 91 12.96 -10.99 -29.94
CA HIS A 91 13.30 -11.15 -31.37
C HIS A 91 12.86 -9.97 -32.25
N LEU A 92 12.20 -8.97 -31.67
CA LEU A 92 11.76 -7.74 -32.34
C LEU A 92 12.52 -6.54 -31.80
N THR A 93 12.83 -5.59 -32.66
CA THR A 93 13.35 -4.29 -32.23
C THR A 93 12.32 -3.51 -31.42
N VAL A 94 12.73 -2.44 -30.75
CA VAL A 94 11.86 -1.58 -29.94
C VAL A 94 10.71 -1.03 -30.77
N ILE A 95 10.97 -0.52 -31.97
CA ILE A 95 9.91 0.00 -32.85
C ILE A 95 8.96 -1.11 -33.31
N GLU A 96 9.47 -2.29 -33.65
CA GLU A 96 8.66 -3.43 -34.03
C GLU A 96 7.75 -3.91 -32.90
N ASN A 97 8.27 -3.94 -31.65
CA ASN A 97 7.45 -4.20 -30.46
C ASN A 97 6.26 -3.23 -30.34
N VAL A 98 6.46 -1.96 -30.66
CA VAL A 98 5.42 -0.91 -30.56
C VAL A 98 4.39 -1.02 -31.68
N ILE A 99 4.82 -1.31 -32.90
CA ILE A 99 3.94 -1.29 -34.08
C ILE A 99 3.27 -2.61 -34.41
N ALA A 100 3.69 -3.73 -33.85
CA ALA A 100 3.16 -5.07 -34.15
C ALA A 100 1.61 -5.10 -33.97
N ALA A 101 1.11 -4.74 -32.82
CA ALA A 101 -0.35 -4.77 -32.56
C ALA A 101 -1.16 -3.82 -33.47
N PRO A 102 -0.77 -2.56 -33.73
CA PRO A 102 -1.42 -1.71 -34.73
C PRO A 102 -1.47 -2.32 -36.13
N MET A 103 -0.40 -2.95 -36.58
CA MET A 103 -0.35 -3.58 -37.91
C MET A 103 -1.27 -4.80 -37.98
N ASP A 104 -1.18 -5.71 -37.00
CA ASP A 104 -1.91 -6.96 -37.01
C ASP A 104 -3.42 -6.78 -36.72
N LEU A 105 -3.76 -5.97 -35.72
CA LEU A 105 -5.14 -5.86 -35.20
C LEU A 105 -5.95 -4.69 -35.76
N LYS A 106 -5.31 -3.56 -36.10
CA LYS A 106 -5.96 -2.41 -36.74
C LYS A 106 -5.76 -2.37 -38.25
N LYS A 107 -4.97 -3.29 -38.81
CA LYS A 107 -4.59 -3.31 -40.23
C LYS A 107 -4.01 -1.98 -40.69
N ALA A 108 -3.32 -1.25 -39.80
CA ALA A 108 -2.64 -0.01 -40.14
C ALA A 108 -1.53 -0.28 -41.17
N SER A 109 -1.34 0.62 -42.11
CA SER A 109 -0.20 0.51 -43.02
C SER A 109 1.12 0.60 -42.23
N LYS A 110 2.15 -0.07 -42.73
CA LYS A 110 3.49 -0.07 -42.09
C LYS A 110 4.00 1.37 -41.87
N ASN A 111 3.73 2.27 -42.81
CA ASN A 111 4.17 3.68 -42.73
C ASN A 111 3.43 4.46 -41.63
N GLU A 112 2.10 4.28 -41.51
CA GLU A 112 1.30 4.90 -40.46
C GLU A 112 1.65 4.38 -39.08
N ALA A 113 1.76 3.05 -38.94
CA ALA A 113 2.18 2.41 -37.69
C ALA A 113 3.57 2.87 -37.26
N TRP A 114 4.53 2.94 -38.22
CA TRP A 114 5.88 3.42 -37.97
C TRP A 114 5.91 4.88 -37.52
N LYS A 115 5.20 5.79 -38.23
CA LYS A 115 5.12 7.23 -37.84
C LYS A 115 4.53 7.39 -36.43
N LYS A 116 3.48 6.64 -36.10
CA LYS A 116 2.87 6.64 -34.79
C LYS A 116 3.81 6.06 -33.72
N GLY A 117 4.44 4.93 -34.00
CA GLY A 117 5.39 4.28 -33.12
C GLY A 117 6.58 5.17 -32.77
N MET A 118 7.18 5.82 -33.79
CA MET A 118 8.29 6.76 -33.57
C MET A 118 7.89 7.98 -32.73
N ARG A 119 6.66 8.50 -32.89
CA ARG A 119 6.15 9.57 -32.01
C ARG A 119 6.07 9.08 -30.56
N LEU A 120 5.48 7.91 -30.32
CA LEU A 120 5.37 7.33 -28.98
C LEU A 120 6.74 7.08 -28.35
N LEU A 121 7.70 6.52 -29.11
CA LEU A 121 9.06 6.32 -28.63
C LEU A 121 9.77 7.62 -28.27
N ARG A 122 9.56 8.68 -29.01
CA ARG A 122 10.08 10.02 -28.67
C ARG A 122 9.43 10.56 -27.39
N THR A 123 8.12 10.38 -27.22
CA THR A 123 7.40 10.80 -26.01
C THR A 123 7.95 10.10 -24.75
N VAL A 124 8.36 8.83 -24.85
CA VAL A 124 8.98 8.10 -23.73
C VAL A 124 10.50 8.20 -23.69
N GLY A 125 11.13 9.07 -24.52
CA GLY A 125 12.59 9.31 -24.55
C GLY A 125 13.41 8.16 -25.12
N LEU A 126 12.86 7.40 -26.11
CA LEU A 126 13.50 6.26 -26.75
C LEU A 126 13.60 6.39 -28.27
N GLY A 127 13.53 7.62 -28.80
CA GLY A 127 13.57 7.85 -30.25
C GLY A 127 14.87 7.37 -30.91
N ASP A 128 15.99 7.51 -30.25
CA ASP A 128 17.33 7.07 -30.66
C ASP A 128 17.57 5.57 -30.49
N ARG A 129 16.73 4.89 -29.70
CA ARG A 129 16.77 3.45 -29.42
C ARG A 129 15.72 2.64 -30.19
N ALA A 130 15.05 3.25 -31.17
CA ALA A 130 13.96 2.62 -31.90
C ALA A 130 14.35 1.31 -32.57
N TYR A 131 15.59 1.19 -33.04
CA TYR A 131 16.10 0.00 -33.74
C TYR A 131 16.93 -0.94 -32.86
N SER A 132 17.11 -0.61 -31.57
CA SER A 132 17.75 -1.51 -30.60
C SER A 132 16.85 -2.71 -30.28
N TYR A 133 17.46 -3.83 -29.91
CA TYR A 133 16.74 -4.98 -29.36
C TYR A 133 16.56 -4.83 -27.85
N PRO A 134 15.55 -5.51 -27.25
CA PRO A 134 15.33 -5.43 -25.79
C PRO A 134 16.56 -5.71 -24.94
N ASP A 135 17.42 -6.66 -25.35
CA ASP A 135 18.61 -7.04 -24.58
C ASP A 135 19.67 -5.92 -24.53
N GLU A 136 19.60 -4.95 -25.44
CA GLU A 136 20.49 -3.78 -25.46
C GLU A 136 19.99 -2.62 -24.59
N LEU A 137 18.84 -2.79 -23.93
CA LEU A 137 18.18 -1.75 -23.13
C LEU A 137 18.37 -1.97 -21.63
N SER A 138 18.50 -0.87 -20.88
CA SER A 138 18.35 -0.90 -19.43
C SER A 138 16.93 -1.26 -19.00
N GLY A 139 16.73 -1.66 -17.74
CA GLY A 139 15.41 -1.97 -17.18
C GLY A 139 14.41 -0.81 -17.36
N GLY A 140 14.81 0.41 -17.05
CA GLY A 140 13.99 1.60 -17.24
C GLY A 140 13.65 1.89 -18.70
N GLN A 141 14.58 1.64 -19.63
CA GLN A 141 14.32 1.74 -21.07
C GLN A 141 13.35 0.66 -21.55
N LYS A 142 13.49 -0.60 -21.09
CA LYS A 142 12.53 -1.69 -21.37
C LYS A 142 11.12 -1.32 -20.91
N GLN A 143 11.00 -0.76 -19.73
CA GLN A 143 9.70 -0.36 -19.18
C GLN A 143 9.07 0.80 -19.97
N ARG A 144 9.86 1.79 -20.34
CA ARG A 144 9.38 2.89 -21.20
C ARG A 144 8.97 2.40 -22.59
N ALA A 145 9.66 1.41 -23.17
CA ALA A 145 9.26 0.75 -24.41
C ALA A 145 7.93 -0.03 -24.24
N ALA A 146 7.74 -0.74 -23.13
CA ALA A 146 6.49 -1.42 -22.81
C ALA A 146 5.32 -0.45 -22.65
N ILE A 147 5.55 0.72 -22.06
CA ILE A 147 4.56 1.80 -21.99
C ILE A 147 4.20 2.30 -23.40
N ALA A 148 5.20 2.59 -24.25
CA ALA A 148 4.95 3.03 -25.63
C ALA A 148 4.14 1.98 -26.42
N ARG A 149 4.46 0.69 -26.25
CA ARG A 149 3.70 -0.42 -26.84
C ARG A 149 2.24 -0.45 -26.37
N ALA A 150 1.99 -0.28 -25.08
CA ALA A 150 0.64 -0.25 -24.52
C ALA A 150 -0.20 0.92 -25.11
N LEU A 151 0.43 2.07 -25.35
CA LEU A 151 -0.20 3.26 -25.95
C LEU A 151 -0.45 3.15 -27.46
N ALA A 152 0.25 2.26 -28.16
CA ALA A 152 0.21 2.18 -29.62
C ALA A 152 -1.20 1.87 -30.18
N MET A 153 -2.01 1.14 -29.41
CA MET A 153 -3.41 0.84 -29.75
C MET A 153 -4.37 1.98 -29.45
N ASP A 154 -3.90 3.10 -28.91
CA ASP A 154 -4.71 4.23 -28.46
C ASP A 154 -5.84 3.80 -27.50
N PRO A 155 -5.49 3.15 -26.37
CA PRO A 155 -6.47 2.64 -25.44
C PRO A 155 -7.23 3.77 -24.72
N SER A 156 -8.48 3.52 -24.33
CA SER A 156 -9.25 4.40 -23.44
C SER A 156 -8.89 4.17 -21.97
N VAL A 157 -8.41 2.98 -21.62
CA VAL A 157 -8.01 2.57 -20.27
C VAL A 157 -6.54 2.12 -20.28
N ILE A 158 -5.76 2.57 -19.31
CA ILE A 158 -4.36 2.16 -19.11
C ILE A 158 -4.23 1.50 -17.73
N LEU A 159 -3.77 0.25 -17.72
CA LEU A 159 -3.55 -0.54 -16.52
C LEU A 159 -2.05 -0.73 -16.31
N LEU A 160 -1.52 -0.31 -15.17
CA LEU A 160 -0.08 -0.45 -14.85
C LEU A 160 0.06 -1.30 -13.58
N ASP A 161 0.65 -2.48 -13.74
CA ASP A 161 0.88 -3.44 -12.65
C ASP A 161 2.33 -3.31 -12.16
N GLU A 162 2.55 -2.59 -11.07
CA GLU A 162 3.85 -2.34 -10.45
C GLU A 162 4.94 -1.90 -11.44
N PRO A 163 4.74 -0.80 -12.18
CA PRO A 163 5.60 -0.44 -13.32
C PRO A 163 7.05 -0.09 -12.96
N THR A 164 7.40 0.02 -11.68
CA THR A 164 8.74 0.39 -11.21
C THR A 164 9.40 -0.67 -10.33
N SER A 165 8.69 -1.72 -9.93
CA SER A 165 9.17 -2.68 -8.92
C SER A 165 10.35 -3.57 -9.39
N ALA A 166 10.53 -3.75 -10.70
CA ALA A 166 11.63 -4.52 -11.29
C ALA A 166 12.82 -3.62 -11.72
N LEU A 167 12.86 -2.37 -11.28
CA LEU A 167 13.86 -1.38 -11.69
C LEU A 167 14.85 -1.07 -10.56
N ASP A 168 16.08 -0.77 -10.95
CA ASP A 168 17.03 -0.15 -10.03
C ASP A 168 16.52 1.22 -9.56
N PRO A 169 16.75 1.63 -8.31
CA PRO A 169 16.26 2.90 -7.76
C PRO A 169 16.60 4.13 -8.61
N THR A 170 17.75 4.12 -9.28
CA THR A 170 18.19 5.21 -10.15
C THR A 170 17.34 5.37 -11.41
N MET A 171 16.63 4.32 -11.85
CA MET A 171 15.81 4.31 -13.07
C MET A 171 14.34 4.59 -12.80
N VAL A 172 13.90 4.49 -11.54
CA VAL A 172 12.49 4.66 -11.12
C VAL A 172 11.96 6.04 -11.54
N GLY A 173 12.73 7.11 -11.28
CA GLY A 173 12.34 8.49 -11.56
C GLY A 173 12.00 8.76 -13.04
N GLU A 174 12.74 8.15 -13.97
CA GLU A 174 12.49 8.31 -15.40
C GLU A 174 11.14 7.72 -15.82
N VAL A 175 10.83 6.50 -15.32
CA VAL A 175 9.55 5.84 -15.62
C VAL A 175 8.39 6.57 -14.95
N GLN A 176 8.55 7.03 -13.71
CA GLN A 176 7.54 7.84 -13.02
C GLN A 176 7.26 9.14 -13.78
N THR A 177 8.27 9.78 -14.34
CA THR A 177 8.11 11.00 -15.15
C THR A 177 7.25 10.73 -16.38
N VAL A 178 7.51 9.64 -17.11
CA VAL A 178 6.68 9.23 -18.25
C VAL A 178 5.23 8.99 -17.82
N ILE A 179 5.01 8.27 -16.72
CA ILE A 179 3.64 7.98 -16.23
C ILE A 179 2.94 9.29 -15.84
N ARG A 180 3.61 10.25 -15.19
CA ARG A 180 3.03 11.59 -14.89
C ARG A 180 2.58 12.31 -16.14
N GLU A 181 3.35 12.27 -17.22
CA GLU A 181 2.91 12.87 -18.48
C GLU A 181 1.68 12.17 -19.08
N LEU A 182 1.56 10.84 -18.89
CA LEU A 182 0.39 10.09 -19.34
C LEU A 182 -0.89 10.47 -18.59
N THR A 183 -0.80 10.80 -17.29
CA THR A 183 -1.99 11.22 -16.51
C THR A 183 -2.62 12.52 -17.06
N LYS A 184 -1.82 13.37 -17.73
CA LYS A 184 -2.32 14.60 -18.36
C LYS A 184 -3.12 14.38 -19.65
N LEU A 185 -3.10 13.14 -20.20
CA LEU A 185 -3.83 12.81 -21.44
C LEU A 185 -5.34 12.62 -21.25
N GLY A 186 -5.86 12.72 -20.02
CA GLY A 186 -7.28 12.55 -19.71
C GLY A 186 -7.80 11.12 -19.93
N LYS A 187 -6.91 10.12 -19.99
CA LYS A 187 -7.30 8.70 -20.10
C LYS A 187 -7.56 8.12 -18.71
N THR A 188 -8.48 7.16 -18.65
CA THR A 188 -8.71 6.40 -17.41
C THR A 188 -7.49 5.53 -17.12
N MET A 189 -6.95 5.62 -15.91
CA MET A 189 -5.76 4.86 -15.51
C MET A 189 -5.96 4.14 -14.18
N MET A 190 -5.45 2.92 -14.09
CA MET A 190 -5.30 2.23 -12.80
C MET A 190 -3.85 1.79 -12.64
N ILE A 191 -3.27 2.13 -11.51
CA ILE A 191 -1.83 1.96 -11.24
C ILE A 191 -1.66 1.25 -9.91
N VAL A 192 -1.20 0.00 -9.91
CA VAL A 192 -0.74 -0.70 -8.71
C VAL A 192 0.69 -0.25 -8.43
N THR A 193 0.95 0.24 -7.23
CA THR A 193 2.29 0.68 -6.85
C THR A 193 2.53 0.60 -5.35
N HIS A 194 3.79 0.41 -4.96
CA HIS A 194 4.28 0.52 -3.59
C HIS A 194 4.94 1.88 -3.28
N GLU A 195 5.03 2.75 -4.28
CA GLU A 195 5.61 4.08 -4.19
C GLU A 195 4.58 5.11 -3.71
N MET A 196 4.44 5.30 -2.39
CA MET A 196 3.36 6.11 -1.78
C MET A 196 3.39 7.57 -2.22
N ALA A 197 4.59 8.19 -2.26
CA ALA A 197 4.74 9.57 -2.71
C ALA A 197 4.35 9.75 -4.18
N PHE A 198 4.69 8.78 -5.03
CA PHE A 198 4.29 8.76 -6.44
C PHE A 198 2.78 8.58 -6.58
N ALA A 199 2.19 7.58 -5.91
CA ALA A 199 0.74 7.35 -5.90
C ALA A 199 -0.03 8.61 -5.51
N LYS A 200 0.39 9.29 -4.41
CA LYS A 200 -0.21 10.53 -3.93
C LYS A 200 -0.15 11.66 -4.97
N ALA A 201 0.98 11.77 -5.68
CA ALA A 201 1.22 12.88 -6.62
C ALA A 201 0.46 12.75 -7.94
N ILE A 202 0.08 11.53 -8.37
CA ILE A 202 -0.49 11.30 -9.71
C ILE A 202 -1.97 10.95 -9.70
N SER A 203 -2.50 10.43 -8.61
CA SER A 203 -3.86 9.89 -8.58
C SER A 203 -4.91 10.97 -8.31
N THR A 204 -6.09 10.78 -8.88
CA THR A 204 -7.30 11.52 -8.56
C THR A 204 -8.07 10.86 -7.42
N ARG A 205 -7.95 9.52 -7.30
CA ARG A 205 -8.54 8.71 -6.25
C ARG A 205 -7.62 7.52 -5.93
N VAL A 206 -7.68 7.07 -4.70
CA VAL A 206 -6.84 5.97 -4.19
C VAL A 206 -7.74 4.85 -3.68
N PHE A 207 -7.42 3.61 -4.03
CA PHE A 207 -7.99 2.39 -3.47
C PHE A 207 -6.96 1.75 -2.55
N TYR A 208 -7.23 1.71 -1.27
CA TYR A 208 -6.47 0.88 -0.35
C TYR A 208 -7.12 -0.51 -0.30
N MET A 209 -6.41 -1.51 -0.80
CA MET A 209 -6.85 -2.90 -0.81
C MET A 209 -6.25 -3.68 0.34
N ASP A 210 -7.11 -4.34 1.11
CA ASP A 210 -6.73 -5.30 2.14
C ASP A 210 -7.75 -6.42 2.22
N GLU A 211 -7.32 -7.61 2.65
CA GLU A 211 -8.16 -8.81 2.82
C GLU A 211 -9.04 -9.18 1.60
N GLY A 212 -8.61 -8.80 0.40
CA GLY A 212 -9.32 -9.11 -0.86
C GLY A 212 -10.49 -8.19 -1.18
N VAL A 213 -10.59 -7.03 -0.53
CA VAL A 213 -11.61 -6.00 -0.79
C VAL A 213 -10.96 -4.61 -0.95
N ILE A 214 -11.69 -3.66 -1.51
CA ILE A 214 -11.33 -2.24 -1.38
C ILE A 214 -11.72 -1.83 0.04
N PHE A 215 -10.73 -1.84 0.94
CA PHE A 215 -10.95 -1.60 2.35
C PHE A 215 -11.27 -0.13 2.63
N GLU A 216 -10.59 0.79 1.95
CA GLU A 216 -10.85 2.23 2.02
C GLU A 216 -10.58 2.88 0.68
N GLU A 217 -11.40 3.85 0.29
CA GLU A 217 -11.18 4.66 -0.90
C GLU A 217 -11.41 6.14 -0.63
N GLY A 218 -10.73 6.99 -1.37
CA GLY A 218 -10.87 8.44 -1.21
C GLY A 218 -9.88 9.22 -2.08
N THR A 219 -9.89 10.53 -1.95
CA THR A 219 -8.87 11.38 -2.56
C THR A 219 -7.49 11.10 -1.97
N PRO A 220 -6.39 11.46 -2.67
CA PRO A 220 -5.05 11.29 -2.12
C PRO A 220 -4.87 11.92 -0.73
N GLY A 221 -5.41 13.13 -0.50
CA GLY A 221 -5.36 13.77 0.81
C GLY A 221 -6.09 12.99 1.91
N GLN A 222 -7.26 12.41 1.59
CA GLN A 222 -8.00 11.59 2.55
C GLN A 222 -7.24 10.32 2.92
N ILE A 223 -6.68 9.61 1.95
CA ILE A 223 -6.04 8.30 2.20
C ILE A 223 -4.62 8.47 2.77
N PHE A 224 -3.83 9.41 2.27
CA PHE A 224 -2.43 9.55 2.70
C PHE A 224 -2.25 10.44 3.93
N ASP A 225 -3.05 11.52 4.07
CA ASP A 225 -2.86 12.48 5.15
C ASP A 225 -3.84 12.24 6.30
N HIS A 226 -5.09 11.86 5.99
CA HIS A 226 -6.19 11.72 6.96
C HIS A 226 -6.97 10.41 6.79
N PRO A 227 -6.30 9.23 6.81
CA PRO A 227 -6.98 7.95 6.68
C PRO A 227 -7.98 7.73 7.80
N GLN A 228 -9.20 7.33 7.44
CA GLN A 228 -10.29 7.14 8.41
C GLN A 228 -10.22 5.77 9.10
N LYS A 229 -9.67 4.78 8.38
CA LYS A 229 -9.58 3.42 8.90
C LYS A 229 -8.19 3.13 9.47
N GLU A 230 -8.17 2.47 10.61
CA GLU A 230 -6.96 2.15 11.37
C GLU A 230 -5.93 1.35 10.55
N LYS A 231 -6.38 0.33 9.80
CA LYS A 231 -5.48 -0.48 8.95
C LYS A 231 -4.83 0.36 7.85
N THR A 232 -5.59 1.29 7.24
CA THR A 232 -5.04 2.20 6.23
C THR A 232 -3.99 3.11 6.84
N ARG A 233 -4.27 3.69 8.03
CA ARG A 233 -3.34 4.53 8.76
C ARG A 233 -2.02 3.79 9.07
N ARG A 234 -2.12 2.57 9.60
CA ARG A 234 -0.95 1.73 9.91
C ARG A 234 -0.12 1.44 8.67
N PHE A 235 -0.77 1.11 7.55
CA PHE A 235 -0.10 0.84 6.28
C PHE A 235 0.59 2.08 5.71
N ILE A 236 -0.11 3.21 5.63
CA ILE A 236 0.44 4.47 5.07
C ILE A 236 1.64 4.97 5.88
N ARG A 237 1.54 4.93 7.20
CA ARG A 237 2.63 5.34 8.11
C ARG A 237 3.72 4.29 8.27
N ARG A 238 3.61 3.15 7.58
CA ARG A 238 4.55 2.01 7.70
C ARG A 238 4.77 1.58 9.14
N LEU A 239 3.72 1.68 9.97
CA LEU A 239 3.81 1.35 11.38
C LEU A 239 4.08 -0.15 11.56
N LYS A 240 5.07 -0.47 12.37
CA LYS A 240 5.26 -1.82 12.91
C LYS A 240 4.39 -1.92 14.14
N VAL A 241 3.62 -2.99 14.25
CA VAL A 241 2.62 -3.13 15.32
C VAL A 241 2.87 -4.41 16.11
N LEU A 242 2.79 -4.29 17.45
CA LEU A 242 2.69 -5.38 18.39
C LEU A 242 1.37 -5.23 19.15
N ASP A 243 0.49 -6.22 19.03
CA ASP A 243 -0.74 -6.30 19.80
C ASP A 243 -0.59 -7.38 20.89
N LEU A 244 -0.89 -7.01 22.14
CA LEU A 244 -0.89 -7.91 23.30
C LEU A 244 -2.25 -7.83 24.00
N GLU A 245 -2.71 -8.95 24.55
CA GLU A 245 -3.98 -9.04 25.28
C GLU A 245 -3.78 -9.77 26.61
N ILE A 246 -4.36 -9.23 27.69
CA ILE A 246 -4.37 -9.85 29.01
C ILE A 246 -5.84 -10.03 29.42
N SER A 247 -6.28 -11.29 29.47
CA SER A 247 -7.63 -11.70 29.83
C SER A 247 -7.69 -12.46 31.17
N SER A 248 -6.55 -12.73 31.83
CA SER A 248 -6.45 -13.47 33.08
C SER A 248 -5.44 -12.85 34.05
N ARG A 249 -5.69 -12.96 35.36
CA ARG A 249 -4.71 -12.56 36.40
C ARG A 249 -3.45 -13.44 36.41
N THR A 250 -3.57 -14.67 35.89
CA THR A 250 -2.45 -15.63 35.79
C THR A 250 -1.80 -15.59 34.42
N TYR A 251 -1.74 -14.40 33.79
CA TYR A 251 -1.03 -14.25 32.52
C TYR A 251 0.49 -14.43 32.70
N ASP A 252 1.14 -14.88 31.64
CA ASP A 252 2.59 -15.07 31.65
C ASP A 252 3.31 -13.74 31.38
N PHE A 253 3.74 -13.08 32.46
CA PHE A 253 4.48 -11.82 32.39
C PHE A 253 5.78 -11.96 31.59
N LEU A 254 6.53 -13.06 31.78
CA LEU A 254 7.79 -13.26 31.06
C LEU A 254 7.58 -13.46 29.57
N ALA A 255 6.51 -14.17 29.18
CA ALA A 255 6.15 -14.33 27.78
C ALA A 255 5.78 -12.98 27.13
N MET A 256 5.09 -12.08 27.85
CA MET A 256 4.80 -10.73 27.35
C MET A 256 6.07 -9.90 27.15
N MET A 257 6.98 -9.93 28.12
CA MET A 257 8.28 -9.24 28.04
C MET A 257 9.14 -9.79 26.89
N SER A 258 9.13 -11.11 26.67
CA SER A 258 9.81 -11.77 25.54
C SER A 258 9.20 -11.33 24.21
N SER A 259 7.88 -11.27 24.12
CA SER A 259 7.18 -10.81 22.90
C SER A 259 7.55 -9.37 22.54
N ILE A 260 7.72 -8.48 23.53
CA ILE A 260 8.18 -7.11 23.32
C ILE A 260 9.65 -7.10 22.84
N ALA A 261 10.50 -7.93 23.44
CA ALA A 261 11.91 -8.03 23.04
C ALA A 261 12.05 -8.56 21.59
N GLU A 262 11.33 -9.62 21.25
CA GLU A 262 11.28 -10.19 19.88
C GLU A 262 10.75 -9.20 18.86
N TYR A 263 9.72 -8.44 19.22
CA TYR A 263 9.20 -7.35 18.40
C TYR A 263 10.28 -6.30 18.12
N GLY A 264 11.04 -5.90 19.13
CA GLY A 264 12.14 -4.96 19.00
C GLY A 264 13.22 -5.45 18.03
N VAL A 265 13.66 -6.70 18.19
CA VAL A 265 14.67 -7.32 17.32
C VAL A 265 14.15 -7.44 15.88
N ARG A 266 12.96 -8.02 15.69
CA ARG A 266 12.36 -8.25 14.36
C ARG A 266 12.15 -6.96 13.55
N ASN A 267 11.84 -5.87 14.24
CA ASN A 267 11.55 -4.59 13.58
C ASN A 267 12.71 -3.59 13.68
N GLN A 268 13.87 -4.01 14.18
CA GLN A 268 15.10 -3.21 14.29
C GLN A 268 14.90 -1.92 15.11
N LEU A 269 14.14 -2.01 16.21
CA LEU A 269 14.01 -0.89 17.13
C LEU A 269 15.34 -0.61 17.84
N PRO A 270 15.66 0.67 18.14
CA PRO A 270 16.77 0.99 19.04
C PRO A 270 16.63 0.20 20.35
N PRO A 271 17.71 -0.43 20.87
CA PRO A 271 17.64 -1.24 22.10
C PRO A 271 17.08 -0.45 23.30
N GLN A 272 17.42 0.83 23.41
CA GLN A 272 16.88 1.72 24.43
C GLN A 272 15.37 1.88 24.32
N LEU A 273 14.82 2.04 23.10
CA LEU A 273 13.39 2.18 22.89
C LEU A 273 12.66 0.88 23.24
N THR A 274 13.23 -0.29 22.90
CA THR A 274 12.69 -1.59 23.32
C THR A 274 12.63 -1.70 24.84
N GLY A 275 13.70 -1.28 25.54
CA GLY A 275 13.72 -1.21 27.01
C GLY A 275 12.66 -0.25 27.58
N HIS A 276 12.45 0.90 26.95
CA HIS A 276 11.39 1.84 27.37
C HIS A 276 9.98 1.23 27.19
N ILE A 277 9.74 0.47 26.11
CA ILE A 277 8.47 -0.23 25.90
C ILE A 277 8.26 -1.30 27.00
N GLN A 278 9.28 -2.06 27.34
CA GLN A 278 9.22 -3.06 28.41
C GLN A 278 8.95 -2.40 29.77
N LEU A 279 9.65 -1.33 30.11
CA LEU A 279 9.41 -0.56 31.35
C LEU A 279 8.01 0.05 31.39
N ALA A 280 7.52 0.60 30.26
CA ALA A 280 6.17 1.13 30.19
C ALA A 280 5.12 0.04 30.40
N PHE A 281 5.33 -1.17 29.86
CA PHE A 281 4.45 -2.31 30.09
C PHE A 281 4.48 -2.73 31.58
N GLU A 282 5.64 -2.88 32.17
CA GLU A 282 5.80 -3.27 33.57
C GLU A 282 5.15 -2.26 34.50
N GLU A 283 5.53 -0.99 34.42
CA GLU A 283 5.07 0.03 35.35
C GLU A 283 3.60 0.39 35.15
N LEU A 284 3.17 0.65 33.91
CA LEU A 284 1.79 1.05 33.65
C LEU A 284 0.83 -0.11 33.74
N VAL A 285 1.11 -1.22 33.03
CA VAL A 285 0.15 -2.30 32.89
C VAL A 285 0.19 -3.23 34.10
N HIS A 286 1.38 -3.73 34.47
CA HIS A 286 1.53 -4.72 35.53
C HIS A 286 1.34 -4.11 36.92
N HIS A 287 1.96 -2.96 37.22
CA HIS A 287 1.92 -2.36 38.55
C HIS A 287 0.74 -1.40 38.78
N LEU A 288 0.34 -0.60 37.77
CA LEU A 288 -0.68 0.44 38.01
C LEU A 288 -2.10 0.03 37.56
N ILE A 289 -2.27 -0.71 36.45
CA ILE A 289 -3.59 -1.05 35.91
C ILE A 289 -4.11 -2.39 36.47
N LEU A 290 -3.38 -3.48 36.27
CA LEU A 290 -3.86 -4.83 36.58
C LEU A 290 -4.28 -5.03 38.04
N PRO A 291 -3.58 -4.51 39.06
CA PRO A 291 -3.99 -4.69 40.46
C PRO A 291 -5.36 -4.09 40.79
N LYS A 292 -5.81 -3.06 40.01
CA LYS A 292 -7.07 -2.37 40.23
C LYS A 292 -8.25 -2.99 39.47
N LEU A 293 -8.01 -3.96 38.60
CA LEU A 293 -9.05 -4.63 37.81
C LEU A 293 -9.55 -5.89 38.54
N GLU A 294 -10.83 -5.97 38.78
CA GLU A 294 -11.44 -7.21 39.31
C GLU A 294 -11.38 -8.35 38.28
N LYS A 295 -11.71 -8.04 37.05
CA LYS A 295 -11.58 -8.93 35.87
C LYS A 295 -10.60 -8.29 34.90
N PRO A 296 -9.40 -8.89 34.70
CA PRO A 296 -8.44 -8.36 33.75
C PRO A 296 -9.02 -8.40 32.32
N ALA A 297 -9.11 -7.24 31.72
CA ALA A 297 -9.40 -7.06 30.31
C ALA A 297 -8.54 -5.88 29.87
N VAL A 298 -7.36 -6.18 29.36
CA VAL A 298 -6.38 -5.16 28.94
C VAL A 298 -5.88 -5.50 27.54
N ARG A 299 -6.03 -4.57 26.63
CA ARG A 299 -5.44 -4.64 25.28
C ARG A 299 -4.35 -3.58 25.14
N ILE A 300 -3.20 -4.01 24.67
CA ILE A 300 -2.04 -3.17 24.48
C ILE A 300 -1.65 -3.21 23.00
N ALA A 301 -1.54 -2.05 22.37
CA ALA A 301 -1.00 -1.91 21.03
C ALA A 301 0.26 -1.04 21.10
N VAL A 302 1.38 -1.55 20.59
CA VAL A 302 2.62 -0.77 20.40
C VAL A 302 2.82 -0.56 18.92
N GLU A 303 2.85 0.71 18.50
CA GLU A 303 3.06 1.13 17.12
C GLU A 303 4.40 1.85 16.99
N TYR A 304 5.32 1.31 16.21
CA TYR A 304 6.63 1.91 15.95
C TYR A 304 6.70 2.50 14.54
N ALA A 305 7.06 3.77 14.47
CA ALA A 305 7.34 4.50 13.24
C ALA A 305 8.86 4.58 13.04
N ALA A 306 9.39 3.78 12.10
CA ALA A 306 10.84 3.69 11.88
C ALA A 306 11.44 5.03 11.37
N ASP A 307 10.68 5.78 10.57
CA ASP A 307 11.11 7.06 9.99
C ASP A 307 11.26 8.16 11.05
N GLU A 308 10.54 8.03 12.19
CA GLU A 308 10.56 9.00 13.30
C GLU A 308 11.33 8.48 14.54
N GLU A 309 11.72 7.20 14.53
CA GLU A 309 12.31 6.49 15.69
C GLU A 309 11.46 6.61 16.96
N LYS A 310 10.13 6.64 16.80
CA LYS A 310 9.16 6.78 17.89
C LYS A 310 8.27 5.57 18.00
N ALA A 311 7.89 5.22 19.21
CA ALA A 311 6.85 4.24 19.49
C ALA A 311 5.69 4.88 20.26
N VAL A 312 4.48 4.47 19.91
CA VAL A 312 3.25 4.84 20.63
C VAL A 312 2.68 3.57 21.26
N MET A 313 2.60 3.54 22.58
CA MET A 313 1.90 2.47 23.33
C MET A 313 0.51 2.95 23.68
N THR A 314 -0.51 2.25 23.20
CA THR A 314 -1.91 2.48 23.56
C THR A 314 -2.38 1.32 24.43
N VAL A 315 -2.95 1.62 25.59
CA VAL A 315 -3.50 0.64 26.54
C VAL A 315 -4.99 0.91 26.73
N LEU A 316 -5.82 -0.08 26.42
CA LEU A 316 -7.27 -0.09 26.66
C LEU A 316 -7.55 -1.04 27.82
N TYR A 317 -8.33 -0.59 28.83
CA TYR A 317 -8.52 -1.39 30.04
C TYR A 317 -9.79 -1.03 30.82
N GLY A 318 -10.26 -2.00 31.60
CA GLY A 318 -11.28 -1.84 32.64
C GLY A 318 -12.65 -1.41 32.14
N SER A 319 -13.69 -1.72 32.93
CA SER A 319 -15.08 -1.39 32.65
C SER A 319 -15.54 -0.08 33.30
N GLU A 320 -14.78 0.41 34.29
CA GLU A 320 -15.08 1.68 34.97
C GLU A 320 -13.96 2.70 34.75
N PRO A 321 -14.30 4.00 34.62
CA PRO A 321 -13.31 5.05 34.40
C PRO A 321 -12.37 5.20 35.60
N PHE A 322 -11.07 5.03 35.37
CA PHE A 322 -10.04 5.45 36.32
C PHE A 322 -8.73 5.80 35.60
N ASN A 323 -8.06 6.84 36.05
CA ASN A 323 -6.77 7.26 35.50
C ASN A 323 -5.63 6.89 36.46
N PRO A 324 -4.82 5.83 36.17
CA PRO A 324 -3.71 5.42 37.02
C PRO A 324 -2.57 6.44 37.06
N LEU A 325 -2.46 7.33 36.06
CA LEU A 325 -1.44 8.38 36.04
C LEU A 325 -1.67 9.47 37.09
N LEU A 326 -2.88 9.57 37.67
CA LEU A 326 -3.21 10.52 38.73
C LEU A 326 -3.10 9.91 40.14
N SER A 327 -3.25 8.58 40.27
CA SER A 327 -3.38 7.91 41.57
C SER A 327 -2.46 6.69 41.71
N GLY A 328 -1.42 6.62 40.92
CA GLY A 328 -0.46 5.52 40.93
C GLY A 328 0.64 5.70 42.00
N ASP A 329 1.44 4.64 42.16
CA ASP A 329 2.64 4.68 42.97
C ASP A 329 3.65 5.70 42.41
N THR A 330 4.27 6.45 43.32
CA THR A 330 5.17 7.57 42.98
C THR A 330 6.38 7.10 42.16
N LEU A 331 6.89 5.89 42.44
CA LEU A 331 8.04 5.32 41.72
C LEU A 331 7.65 4.99 40.26
N SER A 332 6.57 4.22 40.06
CA SER A 332 6.07 3.85 38.73
C SER A 332 5.76 5.09 37.88
N LEU A 333 5.13 6.12 38.48
CA LEU A 333 4.86 7.37 37.77
C LEU A 333 6.12 8.13 37.38
N SER A 334 7.15 8.09 38.22
CA SER A 334 8.44 8.72 37.94
C SER A 334 9.17 8.02 36.79
N VAL A 335 9.14 6.68 36.76
CA VAL A 335 9.72 5.87 35.68
C VAL A 335 8.98 6.18 34.37
N ILE A 336 7.63 6.12 34.35
CA ILE A 336 6.83 6.41 33.15
C ILE A 336 7.14 7.81 32.62
N LYS A 337 7.21 8.83 33.49
CA LYS A 337 7.58 10.20 33.09
C LYS A 337 8.97 10.28 32.49
N GLY A 338 9.93 9.49 33.00
CA GLY A 338 11.30 9.49 32.53
C GLY A 338 11.50 8.88 31.14
N ILE A 339 10.63 7.97 30.72
CA ILE A 339 10.72 7.23 29.43
C ILE A 339 9.75 7.73 28.36
N THR A 340 8.83 8.65 28.69
CA THR A 340 7.81 9.15 27.78
C THR A 340 7.98 10.64 27.49
N GLN A 341 7.66 11.05 26.26
CA GLN A 341 7.56 12.45 25.86
C GLN A 341 6.18 13.04 26.15
N ASP A 342 5.14 12.23 25.99
CA ASP A 342 3.74 12.62 26.18
C ASP A 342 2.94 11.47 26.77
N GLN A 343 1.94 11.80 27.58
CA GLN A 343 1.06 10.89 28.27
C GLN A 343 -0.36 11.42 28.20
N GLN A 344 -1.26 10.67 27.59
CA GLN A 344 -2.66 11.07 27.46
C GLN A 344 -3.58 10.01 28.03
N TYR A 345 -4.55 10.44 28.82
CA TYR A 345 -5.68 9.62 29.26
C TYR A 345 -6.97 10.12 28.62
N SER A 346 -7.81 9.22 28.20
CA SER A 346 -9.17 9.51 27.72
C SER A 346 -10.11 8.38 28.06
N GLU A 347 -11.39 8.70 28.23
CA GLU A 347 -12.44 7.70 28.30
C GLU A 347 -12.72 7.13 26.90
N ASN A 348 -12.99 5.82 26.82
CA ASN A 348 -13.32 5.11 25.60
C ASN A 348 -14.78 4.65 25.61
N PRO A 349 -15.75 5.51 25.21
CA PRO A 349 -17.17 5.19 25.30
C PRO A 349 -17.65 4.11 24.32
N ALA A 350 -16.85 3.81 23.28
CA ALA A 350 -17.25 2.94 22.17
C ALA A 350 -16.92 1.45 22.37
N GLY A 351 -16.26 1.07 23.46
CA GLY A 351 -15.82 -0.31 23.70
C GLY A 351 -16.13 -0.84 25.09
N PRO A 352 -15.94 -2.14 25.35
CA PRO A 352 -16.05 -2.73 26.68
C PRO A 352 -14.97 -2.22 27.66
N GLU A 353 -13.80 -1.84 27.13
CA GLU A 353 -12.74 -1.19 27.91
C GLU A 353 -12.97 0.32 27.91
N ARG A 354 -13.34 0.86 29.09
CA ARG A 354 -13.75 2.26 29.26
C ARG A 354 -12.60 3.25 29.31
N ASN A 355 -11.37 2.77 29.49
CA ASN A 355 -10.20 3.62 29.67
C ASN A 355 -9.20 3.44 28.55
N ARG A 356 -8.61 4.54 28.13
CA ARG A 356 -7.52 4.57 27.14
C ARG A 356 -6.37 5.43 27.66
N ILE A 357 -5.19 4.85 27.72
CA ILE A 357 -3.92 5.60 27.92
C ILE A 357 -3.09 5.46 26.64
N THR A 358 -2.48 6.58 26.26
CA THR A 358 -1.53 6.62 25.16
C THR A 358 -0.22 7.21 25.68
N LEU A 359 0.87 6.48 25.53
CA LEU A 359 2.22 6.89 25.87
C LEU A 359 3.04 7.08 24.61
N MET A 360 3.70 8.23 24.45
CA MET A 360 4.65 8.47 23.37
C MET A 360 6.07 8.22 23.87
N LEU A 361 6.73 7.20 23.31
CA LEU A 361 8.06 6.73 23.67
C LEU A 361 9.06 7.09 22.57
N GLN A 362 10.25 7.56 22.93
CA GLN A 362 11.34 7.84 22.00
C GLN A 362 12.67 7.41 22.61
N ALA A 363 13.60 6.96 21.78
CA ALA A 363 15.00 6.87 22.21
C ALA A 363 15.50 8.29 22.54
N GLN A 364 16.08 8.50 23.72
CA GLN A 364 16.68 9.81 24.02
C GLN A 364 17.78 10.09 22.99
N PRO A 365 17.90 11.32 22.46
CA PRO A 365 19.03 11.65 21.64
C PRO A 365 20.31 11.37 22.45
N SER A 366 21.25 10.62 21.86
CA SER A 366 22.56 10.40 22.45
C SER A 366 23.11 11.77 22.85
N VAL A 367 23.30 12.00 24.17
CA VAL A 367 23.94 13.22 24.70
C VAL A 367 25.29 13.27 24.02
N SER A 368 25.49 14.23 23.12
CA SER A 368 26.82 14.50 22.55
C SER A 368 27.76 14.73 23.72
N PRO A 369 28.93 14.10 23.78
CA PRO A 369 29.88 14.36 24.89
C PRO A 369 30.16 15.86 24.90
N VAL A 370 29.82 16.49 26.02
CA VAL A 370 30.20 17.87 26.32
C VAL A 370 31.69 17.97 26.07
N SER A 371 32.11 18.71 25.07
CA SER A 371 33.49 19.10 24.87
C SER A 371 33.91 19.85 26.15
N SER A 372 34.71 19.17 26.96
CA SER A 372 35.33 19.77 28.13
C SER A 372 36.21 20.92 27.70
N PRO A 373 36.28 22.00 28.49
CA PRO A 373 36.97 23.24 28.15
C PRO A 373 38.49 23.12 28.02
#